data_8988e73dc9d442dae33624281558870c
#
_entry.id   8988e73dc9d442dae33624281558870c
#
_cell.length_a   1.000
_cell.length_b   1.000
_cell.length_c   1.000
_cell.angle_alpha   90.00
_cell.angle_beta   90.00
_cell.angle_gamma   90.00
#
_symmetry.space_group_name_H-M   'P 1'
#
loop_
_entity.id
_entity.type
_entity.pdbx_description
1 polymer ?
#
loop_
_entity_poly.entity_id
_entity_poly.type
_entity_poly.pdbx_seq_one_letter_code
_entity_poly.pdbx_strand_id
1 'polypeptide(L)'
;MEFNEKLQLLRRAKGISQEKLAEEIGVPQQLVAKWEEGDEIPDMHSLMALSDWFNVSLDELLRDRINLRTLERLGFYEQEVETSEDDLIENSILIIGMILMMMGFIFNHLMVGITCGGIGVGFYYLIR
;
A
#
# COMPACT_ATOMS: atom_id res chain seq x y z
N MET A 1 -8.26 -10.98 -20.47
CA MET A 1 -7.20 -11.33 -19.50
C MET A 1 -6.74 -12.72 -19.81
N GLU A 2 -5.49 -12.86 -20.13
CA GLU A 2 -4.88 -14.14 -20.47
C GLU A 2 -4.72 -15.03 -19.22
N PHE A 3 -4.56 -16.33 -19.42
CA PHE A 3 -4.41 -17.30 -18.31
C PHE A 3 -3.24 -16.96 -17.37
N ASN A 4 -2.10 -16.58 -17.92
CA ASN A 4 -0.89 -16.20 -17.16
C ASN A 4 -1.13 -15.00 -16.23
N GLU A 5 -1.78 -13.96 -16.72
CA GLU A 5 -2.15 -12.78 -15.91
C GLU A 5 -3.12 -13.15 -14.79
N LYS A 6 -4.07 -14.02 -15.11
CA LYS A 6 -5.08 -14.51 -14.17
C LYS A 6 -4.45 -15.35 -13.06
N LEU A 7 -3.53 -16.24 -13.41
CA LEU A 7 -2.80 -17.06 -12.45
C LEU A 7 -2.00 -16.19 -11.48
N GLN A 8 -1.26 -15.19 -12.01
CA GLN A 8 -0.56 -14.21 -11.18
C GLN A 8 -1.50 -13.47 -10.23
N LEU A 9 -2.64 -13.02 -10.75
CA LEU A 9 -3.62 -12.29 -9.99
C LEU A 9 -4.15 -13.15 -8.82
N LEU A 10 -4.59 -14.39 -9.11
CA LEU A 10 -5.09 -15.33 -8.12
C LEU A 10 -4.05 -15.65 -7.04
N ARG A 11 -2.80 -15.88 -7.44
CA ARG A 11 -1.72 -16.14 -6.50
C ARG A 11 -1.43 -14.94 -5.58
N ARG A 12 -1.32 -13.76 -6.16
CA ARG A 12 -1.08 -12.51 -5.42
C ARG A 12 -2.22 -12.21 -4.44
N ALA A 13 -3.45 -12.49 -4.84
CA ALA A 13 -4.62 -12.36 -3.98
C ALA A 13 -4.54 -13.19 -2.73
N LYS A 14 -4.03 -14.39 -2.86
CA LYS A 14 -3.81 -15.26 -1.71
C LYS A 14 -2.54 -14.91 -0.93
N GLY A 15 -1.76 -13.92 -1.38
CA GLY A 15 -0.55 -13.45 -0.69
C GLY A 15 0.57 -14.48 -0.64
N ILE A 16 0.64 -15.39 -1.63
CA ILE A 16 1.64 -16.46 -1.65
C ILE A 16 2.68 -16.27 -2.76
N SER A 17 3.87 -16.86 -2.55
CA SER A 17 4.94 -16.91 -3.55
C SER A 17 4.67 -17.97 -4.62
N GLN A 18 5.36 -17.88 -5.76
CA GLN A 18 5.33 -18.92 -6.81
C GLN A 18 5.80 -20.27 -6.26
N GLU A 19 6.82 -20.26 -5.38
CA GLU A 19 7.34 -21.45 -4.73
C GLU A 19 6.27 -22.13 -3.85
N LYS A 20 5.56 -21.33 -3.05
CA LYS A 20 4.47 -21.86 -2.21
C LYS A 20 3.33 -22.43 -3.02
N LEU A 21 2.95 -21.77 -4.11
CA LEU A 21 1.93 -22.30 -5.03
C LEU A 21 2.38 -23.62 -5.65
N ALA A 22 3.63 -23.70 -6.10
CA ALA A 22 4.20 -24.92 -6.69
C ALA A 22 4.19 -26.09 -5.70
N GLU A 23 4.56 -25.85 -4.45
CA GLU A 23 4.50 -26.82 -3.36
C GLU A 23 3.08 -27.34 -3.13
N GLU A 24 2.09 -26.44 -3.07
CA GLU A 24 0.69 -26.78 -2.81
C GLU A 24 0.05 -27.64 -3.91
N ILE A 25 0.41 -27.40 -5.18
CA ILE A 25 -0.12 -28.16 -6.32
C ILE A 25 0.79 -29.31 -6.75
N GLY A 26 1.95 -29.49 -6.10
CA GLY A 26 2.86 -30.61 -6.31
C GLY A 26 3.66 -30.57 -7.62
N VAL A 27 4.05 -29.36 -8.08
CA VAL A 27 4.87 -29.16 -9.31
C VAL A 27 6.16 -28.41 -9.01
N PRO A 28 7.17 -28.49 -9.87
CA PRO A 28 8.38 -27.66 -9.75
C PRO A 28 8.04 -26.17 -9.88
N GLN A 29 8.68 -25.31 -9.08
CA GLN A 29 8.51 -23.85 -9.13
C GLN A 29 8.72 -23.26 -10.52
N GLN A 30 9.67 -23.80 -11.28
CA GLN A 30 9.98 -23.36 -12.64
C GLN A 30 8.79 -23.46 -13.60
N LEU A 31 7.90 -24.44 -13.38
CA LEU A 31 6.68 -24.56 -14.19
C LEU A 31 5.68 -23.45 -13.85
N VAL A 32 5.52 -23.12 -12.57
CA VAL A 32 4.66 -22.00 -12.17
C VAL A 32 5.16 -20.68 -12.74
N ALA A 33 6.48 -20.45 -12.71
CA ALA A 33 7.09 -19.27 -13.32
C ALA A 33 6.79 -19.18 -14.82
N LYS A 34 7.01 -20.26 -15.58
CA LYS A 34 6.73 -20.31 -17.02
C LYS A 34 5.24 -20.10 -17.36
N TRP A 35 4.34 -20.64 -16.53
CA TRP A 35 2.91 -20.42 -16.71
C TRP A 35 2.52 -18.97 -16.49
N GLU A 36 3.13 -18.30 -15.52
CA GLU A 36 2.88 -16.88 -15.25
C GLU A 36 3.55 -15.95 -16.25
N GLU A 37 4.62 -16.39 -16.90
CA GLU A 37 5.29 -15.68 -18.00
C GLU A 37 4.57 -15.89 -19.35
N GLY A 38 3.74 -16.93 -19.43
CA GLY A 38 3.00 -17.28 -20.64
C GLY A 38 3.80 -18.16 -21.60
N ASP A 39 4.96 -18.66 -21.19
CA ASP A 39 5.85 -19.50 -22.00
C ASP A 39 5.30 -20.92 -22.17
N GLU A 40 4.61 -21.42 -21.16
CA GLU A 40 3.98 -22.74 -21.17
C GLU A 40 2.55 -22.65 -20.63
N ILE A 41 1.72 -23.58 -21.11
CA ILE A 41 0.35 -23.78 -20.60
C ILE A 41 0.36 -25.01 -19.70
N PRO A 42 -0.27 -24.97 -18.50
CA PRO A 42 -0.39 -26.13 -17.63
C PRO A 42 -1.10 -27.29 -18.32
N ASP A 43 -0.72 -28.51 -17.99
CA ASP A 43 -1.43 -29.70 -18.38
C ASP A 43 -2.79 -29.78 -17.63
N MET A 44 -3.68 -30.69 -18.09
CA MET A 44 -5.02 -30.81 -17.52
C MET A 44 -4.99 -31.15 -16.04
N HIS A 45 -4.03 -31.94 -15.60
CA HIS A 45 -3.90 -32.30 -14.18
C HIS A 45 -3.54 -31.10 -13.32
N SER A 46 -2.57 -30.29 -13.75
CA SER A 46 -2.18 -29.04 -13.08
C SER A 46 -3.29 -28.00 -13.11
N LEU A 47 -4.05 -27.90 -14.21
CA LEU A 47 -5.23 -27.02 -14.29
C LEU A 47 -6.31 -27.41 -13.30
N MET A 48 -6.59 -28.70 -13.13
CA MET A 48 -7.54 -29.20 -12.13
C MET A 48 -7.04 -28.88 -10.72
N ALA A 49 -5.78 -29.13 -10.42
CA ALA A 49 -5.19 -28.81 -9.11
C ALA A 49 -5.26 -27.29 -8.81
N LEU A 50 -4.98 -26.44 -9.78
CA LEU A 50 -5.12 -24.99 -9.67
C LEU A 50 -6.58 -24.57 -9.42
N SER A 51 -7.51 -25.15 -10.19
CA SER A 51 -8.94 -24.92 -10.04
C SER A 51 -9.44 -25.26 -8.63
N ASP A 52 -9.07 -26.44 -8.13
CA ASP A 52 -9.43 -26.90 -6.79
C ASP A 52 -8.78 -26.02 -5.69
N TRP A 53 -7.50 -25.72 -5.84
CA TRP A 53 -6.76 -24.97 -4.84
C TRP A 53 -7.24 -23.52 -4.73
N PHE A 54 -7.52 -22.87 -5.87
CA PHE A 54 -8.07 -21.51 -5.87
C PHE A 54 -9.58 -21.47 -5.61
N ASN A 55 -10.25 -22.63 -5.64
CA ASN A 55 -11.71 -22.76 -5.55
C ASN A 55 -12.42 -21.95 -6.63
N VAL A 56 -11.92 -22.00 -7.84
CA VAL A 56 -12.49 -21.41 -9.06
C VAL A 56 -12.83 -22.54 -10.04
N SER A 57 -13.86 -22.36 -10.86
CA SER A 57 -14.16 -23.37 -11.89
C SER A 57 -13.08 -23.37 -12.97
N LEU A 58 -12.82 -24.56 -13.56
CA LEU A 58 -11.89 -24.69 -14.68
C LEU A 58 -12.28 -23.78 -15.86
N ASP A 59 -13.58 -23.63 -16.11
CA ASP A 59 -14.12 -22.73 -17.12
C ASP A 59 -13.79 -21.27 -16.81
N GLU A 60 -13.89 -20.85 -15.57
CA GLU A 60 -13.55 -19.50 -15.11
C GLU A 60 -12.05 -19.24 -15.15
N LEU A 61 -11.25 -20.27 -14.87
CA LEU A 61 -9.80 -20.18 -14.96
C LEU A 61 -9.33 -20.02 -16.42
N LEU A 62 -9.99 -20.65 -17.38
CA LEU A 62 -9.63 -20.66 -18.80
C LEU A 62 -10.30 -19.58 -19.64
N ARG A 63 -11.45 -19.04 -19.22
CA ARG A 63 -12.13 -17.96 -19.94
C ARG A 63 -11.48 -16.61 -19.70
N ASP A 64 -11.52 -15.73 -20.71
CA ASP A 64 -10.95 -14.37 -20.67
C ASP A 64 -11.63 -13.41 -19.66
N ARG A 65 -12.67 -13.86 -18.98
CA ARG A 65 -13.41 -13.05 -18.01
C ARG A 65 -13.35 -13.68 -16.62
N ILE A 66 -12.70 -12.99 -15.69
CA ILE A 66 -12.86 -13.28 -14.25
C ILE A 66 -14.23 -12.72 -13.83
N ASN A 67 -15.03 -13.55 -13.19
CA ASN A 67 -16.28 -13.08 -12.59
C ASN A 67 -15.98 -12.21 -11.39
N LEU A 68 -16.59 -11.02 -11.29
CA LEU A 68 -16.48 -10.13 -10.13
C LEU A 68 -16.75 -10.85 -8.80
N ARG A 69 -17.68 -11.82 -8.81
CA ARG A 69 -17.98 -12.66 -7.63
C ARG A 69 -16.80 -13.49 -7.16
N THR A 70 -15.91 -13.90 -8.07
CA THR A 70 -14.71 -14.67 -7.71
C THR A 70 -13.67 -13.77 -7.07
N LEU A 71 -13.53 -12.54 -7.54
CA LEU A 71 -12.69 -11.53 -6.93
C LEU A 71 -13.18 -11.18 -5.51
N GLU A 72 -14.48 -11.04 -5.31
CA GLU A 72 -15.07 -10.83 -3.99
C GLU A 72 -14.83 -12.01 -3.04
N ARG A 73 -14.95 -13.28 -3.49
CA ARG A 73 -14.66 -14.46 -2.67
C ARG A 73 -13.19 -14.55 -2.26
N LEU A 74 -12.27 -14.12 -3.13
CA LEU A 74 -10.84 -14.18 -2.90
C LEU A 74 -10.33 -13.04 -2.01
N GLY A 75 -11.26 -12.15 -1.57
CA GLY A 75 -10.91 -11.02 -0.71
C GLY A 75 -10.10 -9.96 -1.45
N PHE A 76 -10.21 -9.93 -2.79
CA PHE A 76 -9.94 -8.72 -3.53
C PHE A 76 -11.09 -7.73 -3.27
N TYR A 77 -11.22 -7.33 -2.06
CA TYR A 77 -11.48 -5.95 -1.85
C TYR A 77 -10.19 -5.28 -2.37
N GLU A 78 -10.24 -4.63 -3.53
CA GLU A 78 -9.49 -3.42 -3.60
C GLU A 78 -9.75 -2.79 -2.23
N GLN A 79 -8.82 -2.89 -1.31
CA GLN A 79 -8.56 -1.78 -0.50
C GLN A 79 -8.22 -0.72 -1.54
N GLU A 80 -9.24 -0.06 -2.09
CA GLU A 80 -9.11 1.35 -2.26
C GLU A 80 -8.46 1.72 -0.95
N VAL A 81 -7.21 2.06 -1.02
CA VAL A 81 -6.62 2.92 -0.02
C VAL A 81 -7.53 4.15 -0.16
N GLU A 82 -8.69 4.10 0.51
CA GLU A 82 -9.22 5.27 1.10
C GLU A 82 -8.06 5.74 1.98
N THR A 83 -7.11 6.42 1.36
CA THR A 83 -6.52 7.56 2.02
C THR A 83 -7.76 8.40 2.29
N SER A 84 -8.41 8.07 3.40
CA SER A 84 -9.55 8.82 3.88
C SER A 84 -9.00 10.24 3.86
N GLU A 85 -9.69 11.14 3.17
CA GLU A 85 -9.32 12.55 3.18
C GLU A 85 -9.20 13.00 4.64
N ASP A 86 -9.84 12.30 5.56
CA ASP A 86 -9.78 12.41 7.00
C ASP A 86 -8.36 12.18 7.56
N ASP A 87 -7.59 11.18 7.09
CA ASP A 87 -6.20 10.95 7.54
C ASP A 87 -5.25 12.04 7.01
N LEU A 88 -5.51 12.58 5.82
CA LEU A 88 -4.75 13.72 5.29
C LEU A 88 -5.09 15.01 6.05
N ILE A 89 -6.35 15.19 6.43
CA ILE A 89 -6.81 16.36 7.19
C ILE A 89 -6.26 16.29 8.62
N GLU A 90 -6.32 15.14 9.27
CA GLU A 90 -5.83 14.95 10.64
C GLU A 90 -4.33 15.17 10.73
N ASN A 91 -3.55 14.59 9.82
CA ASN A 91 -2.11 14.83 9.74
C ASN A 91 -1.77 16.28 9.38
N SER A 92 -2.56 16.92 8.52
CA SER A 92 -2.38 18.34 8.18
C SER A 92 -2.63 19.26 9.35
N ILE A 93 -3.65 18.99 10.15
CA ILE A 93 -3.96 19.76 11.37
C ILE A 93 -2.84 19.65 12.40
N LEU A 94 -2.27 18.47 12.60
CA LEU A 94 -1.12 18.26 13.49
C LEU A 94 0.12 19.03 13.03
N ILE A 95 0.42 19.00 11.72
CA ILE A 95 1.56 19.73 11.14
C ILE A 95 1.36 21.25 11.28
N ILE A 96 0.16 21.76 10.96
CA ILE A 96 -0.17 23.19 11.11
C ILE A 96 -0.09 23.60 12.58
N GLY A 97 -0.61 22.79 13.50
CA GLY A 97 -0.51 23.03 14.94
C GLY A 97 0.93 23.12 15.44
N MET A 98 1.80 22.23 14.94
CA MET A 98 3.23 22.23 15.27
C MET A 98 3.95 23.47 14.73
N ILE A 99 3.64 23.90 13.50
CA ILE A 99 4.20 25.12 12.89
C ILE A 99 3.77 26.37 13.67
N LEU A 100 2.49 26.47 14.04
CA LEU A 100 1.97 27.58 14.83
C LEU A 100 2.61 27.64 16.22
N MET A 101 2.82 26.51 16.87
CA MET A 101 3.51 26.41 18.16
C MET A 101 4.98 26.86 18.05
N MET A 102 5.68 26.45 17.00
CA MET A 102 7.05 26.88 16.74
C MET A 102 7.13 28.39 16.46
N MET A 103 6.20 28.91 15.64
CA MET A 103 6.13 30.36 15.39
C MET A 103 5.85 31.15 16.66
N GLY A 104 4.95 30.67 17.52
CA GLY A 104 4.67 31.28 18.82
C GLY A 104 5.90 31.31 19.73
N PHE A 105 6.67 30.24 19.75
CA PHE A 105 7.91 30.16 20.53
C PHE A 105 8.99 31.13 20.03
N ILE A 106 9.19 31.21 18.70
CA ILE A 106 10.14 32.14 18.08
C ILE A 106 9.72 33.58 18.33
N PHE A 107 8.42 33.89 18.20
CA PHE A 107 7.92 35.25 18.42
C PHE A 107 8.05 35.67 19.87
N ASN A 108 7.81 34.77 20.82
CA ASN A 108 8.02 35.02 22.25
C ASN A 108 9.50 35.28 22.56
N HIS A 109 10.42 34.50 21.99
CA HIS A 109 11.85 34.74 22.15
C HIS A 109 12.32 36.06 21.51
N LEU A 110 11.75 36.43 20.36
CA LEU A 110 12.06 37.67 19.68
C LEU A 110 11.56 38.87 20.50
N MET A 111 10.38 38.80 21.07
CA MET A 111 9.80 39.85 21.91
C MET A 111 10.59 40.03 23.21
N VAL A 112 11.02 38.95 23.86
CA VAL A 112 11.87 39.02 25.06
C VAL A 112 13.24 39.66 24.72
N GLY A 113 13.84 39.34 23.59
CA GLY A 113 15.09 39.92 23.12
C GLY A 113 14.98 41.42 22.86
N ILE A 114 13.90 41.88 22.26
CA ILE A 114 13.67 43.33 21.99
C ILE A 114 13.43 44.11 23.28
N THR A 115 12.66 43.56 24.22
CA THR A 115 12.40 44.22 25.52
C THR A 115 13.67 44.31 26.36
N CYS A 116 14.47 43.26 26.45
CA CYS A 116 15.76 43.29 27.17
C CYS A 116 16.77 44.21 26.49
N GLY A 117 16.86 44.23 25.16
CA GLY A 117 17.71 45.11 24.40
C GLY A 117 17.32 46.59 24.55
N GLY A 118 16.02 46.87 24.50
CA GLY A 118 15.48 48.23 24.67
C GLY A 118 15.73 48.80 26.05
N ILE A 119 15.60 48.02 27.10
CA ILE A 119 15.89 48.44 28.49
C ILE A 119 17.38 48.70 28.68
N GLY A 120 18.25 47.83 28.11
CA GLY A 120 19.72 48.03 28.18
C GLY A 120 20.19 49.31 27.51
N VAL A 121 19.66 49.65 26.35
CA VAL A 121 19.98 50.89 25.64
C VAL A 121 19.42 52.11 26.37
N GLY A 122 18.21 52.04 26.88
CA GLY A 122 17.59 53.11 27.66
C GLY A 122 18.38 53.40 28.94
N PHE A 123 18.85 52.39 29.64
CA PHE A 123 19.66 52.56 30.86
C PHE A 123 21.05 53.14 30.57
N TYR A 124 21.64 52.79 29.42
CA TYR A 124 22.92 53.37 28.99
C TYR A 124 22.82 54.88 28.72
N TYR A 125 21.72 55.34 28.11
CA TYR A 125 21.48 56.79 27.87
C TYR A 125 21.12 57.57 29.13
N LEU A 126 20.55 56.93 30.16
CA LEU A 126 20.16 57.59 31.41
C LEU A 126 21.36 57.87 32.31
N ILE A 127 22.45 57.07 32.22
CA ILE A 127 23.69 57.20 33.07
C ILE A 127 24.69 58.15 32.45
N ARG A 128 24.54 58.51 31.18
CA ARG A 128 25.44 59.42 30.50
C ARG A 128 24.91 60.88 30.56
#